data_4ed724bdc5d39de2fedbddfb797b7353
#
_entry.id   4ed724bdc5d39de2fedbddfb797b7353
#
_cell.length_a   1.000
_cell.length_b   1.000
_cell.length_c   1.000
_cell.angle_alpha   90.00
_cell.angle_beta   90.00
_cell.angle_gamma   90.00
#
_symmetry.space_group_name_H-M   'P 1'
#
loop_
_entity.id
_entity.type
_entity.pdbx_description
1 polymer ?
#
loop_
_entity_poly.entity_id
_entity_poly.type
_entity_poly.pdbx_seq_one_letter_code
_entity_poly.pdbx_strand_id
1 'polypeptide(L)'
;HNQNMGVEVVAAESSAIEDMHFEMESHTVTIKEGERSSYVRIRGIAEAITPNEPMIVKLNLIMGDKSVNTTYVTLQRCCEFDINNFAGYAVVTSTWSMQYMNQDSHLVHTHVDTDENVVVIENMFYEDYDIRVKLHSEDRLNPYATLCGAQVLGTTGEAFGTIYGNGKLMMGAAPEEY
;
A
#
# COMPACT_ATOMS: atom_id res chain seq x y z
N HIS A 1 12.98 40.83 3.70
CA HIS A 1 11.58 41.15 3.35
C HIS A 1 10.79 39.86 3.24
N ASN A 2 9.54 39.88 3.75
CA ASN A 2 8.59 38.79 3.56
C ASN A 2 8.26 38.61 2.07
N GLN A 3 8.13 37.36 1.62
CA GLN A 3 7.68 37.03 0.29
C GLN A 3 6.26 36.46 0.37
N ASN A 4 5.32 37.14 -0.28
CA ASN A 4 3.94 36.67 -0.36
C ASN A 4 3.69 36.06 -1.74
N MET A 5 3.07 34.89 -1.76
CA MET A 5 2.71 34.16 -2.97
C MET A 5 1.28 33.69 -2.88
N GLY A 6 0.60 33.68 -4.02
CA GLY A 6 -0.73 33.08 -4.16
C GLY A 6 -0.60 31.58 -4.43
N VAL A 7 -1.60 30.82 -4.00
CA VAL A 7 -1.79 29.42 -4.36
C VAL A 7 -3.14 29.30 -5.06
N GLU A 8 -3.12 29.00 -6.34
CA GLU A 8 -4.31 28.91 -7.18
C GLU A 8 -4.63 27.44 -7.50
N VAL A 9 -5.88 27.06 -7.34
CA VAL A 9 -6.41 25.78 -7.81
C VAL A 9 -6.76 25.91 -9.28
N VAL A 10 -6.12 25.14 -10.15
CA VAL A 10 -6.42 25.13 -11.59
C VAL A 10 -7.58 24.18 -11.84
N ALA A 11 -8.80 24.69 -11.73
CA ALA A 11 -10.03 23.89 -11.81
C ALA A 11 -10.18 23.11 -13.13
N ALA A 12 -9.74 23.68 -14.25
CA ALA A 12 -9.83 23.03 -15.56
C ALA A 12 -8.95 21.78 -15.71
N GLU A 13 -7.92 21.64 -14.85
CA GLU A 13 -6.98 20.52 -14.87
C GLU A 13 -6.98 19.71 -13.55
N SER A 14 -7.99 19.96 -12.70
CA SER A 14 -8.23 19.24 -11.46
C SER A 14 -9.48 18.37 -11.59
N SER A 15 -9.44 17.14 -11.12
CA SER A 15 -10.63 16.30 -10.99
C SER A 15 -11.34 16.51 -9.65
N ALA A 16 -10.62 17.02 -8.64
CA ALA A 16 -11.18 17.40 -7.34
C ALA A 16 -11.62 18.85 -7.34
N ILE A 17 -12.72 19.12 -6.65
CA ILE A 17 -13.33 20.44 -6.51
C ILE A 17 -13.14 20.90 -5.07
N GLU A 18 -12.66 22.12 -4.88
CA GLU A 18 -12.53 22.75 -3.58
C GLU A 18 -13.92 22.93 -2.93
N ASP A 19 -13.97 22.88 -1.61
CA ASP A 19 -15.17 22.88 -0.77
C ASP A 19 -16.10 21.66 -0.94
N MET A 20 -15.81 20.79 -1.91
CA MET A 20 -16.52 19.52 -2.10
C MET A 20 -15.64 18.33 -1.75
N HIS A 21 -14.44 18.24 -2.32
CA HIS A 21 -13.54 17.09 -2.15
C HIS A 21 -12.35 17.40 -1.23
N PHE A 22 -12.03 18.68 -1.06
CA PHE A 22 -10.97 19.16 -0.18
C PHE A 22 -11.21 20.60 0.25
N GLU A 23 -10.54 20.98 1.34
CA GLU A 23 -10.48 22.35 1.85
C GLU A 23 -9.03 22.84 1.84
N MET A 24 -8.79 24.08 1.46
CA MET A 24 -7.52 24.75 1.63
C MET A 24 -7.55 25.71 2.82
N GLU A 25 -6.55 25.64 3.70
CA GLU A 25 -6.44 26.55 4.84
C GLU A 25 -6.25 28.00 4.41
N SER A 26 -5.55 28.21 3.29
CA SER A 26 -5.26 29.53 2.73
C SER A 26 -4.89 29.44 1.25
N HIS A 27 -5.31 30.45 0.48
CA HIS A 27 -4.87 30.66 -0.90
C HIS A 27 -3.62 31.55 -0.99
N THR A 28 -3.00 31.86 0.13
CA THR A 28 -1.76 32.64 0.19
C THR A 28 -0.76 31.99 1.13
N VAL A 29 0.49 32.08 0.76
CA VAL A 29 1.60 31.63 1.59
C VAL A 29 2.64 32.74 1.73
N THR A 30 3.14 32.90 2.94
CA THR A 30 4.17 33.91 3.24
C THR A 30 5.43 33.22 3.73
N ILE A 31 6.54 33.44 3.03
CA ILE A 31 7.88 33.10 3.55
C ILE A 31 8.39 34.34 4.29
N LYS A 32 8.55 34.22 5.60
CA LYS A 32 9.03 35.33 6.43
C LYS A 32 10.50 35.60 6.19
N GLU A 33 10.92 36.81 6.45
CA GLU A 33 12.33 37.21 6.38
C GLU A 33 13.22 36.30 7.27
N GLY A 34 14.23 35.71 6.66
CA GLY A 34 15.11 34.75 7.32
C GLY A 34 14.65 33.29 7.24
N GLU A 35 13.41 33.02 6.83
CA GLU A 35 12.91 31.67 6.56
C GLU A 35 13.18 31.25 5.11
N ARG A 36 13.31 29.94 4.88
CA ARG A 36 13.58 29.36 3.55
C ARG A 36 12.39 28.64 2.95
N SER A 37 11.36 28.40 3.74
CA SER A 37 10.16 27.64 3.32
C SER A 37 8.94 28.08 4.09
N SER A 38 7.79 27.83 3.50
CA SER A 38 6.49 27.95 4.14
C SER A 38 5.58 26.87 3.56
N TYR A 39 4.38 26.69 4.11
CA TYR A 39 3.45 25.64 3.66
C TYR A 39 2.02 26.14 3.61
N VAL A 40 1.24 25.48 2.77
CA VAL A 40 -0.22 25.55 2.76
C VAL A 40 -0.77 24.17 3.10
N ARG A 41 -1.77 24.12 3.95
CA ARG A 41 -2.41 22.87 4.35
C ARG A 41 -3.63 22.62 3.48
N ILE A 42 -3.71 21.39 2.96
CA ILE A 42 -4.85 20.88 2.22
C ILE A 42 -5.43 19.72 3.01
N ARG A 43 -6.74 19.71 3.24
CA ARG A 43 -7.47 18.67 3.93
C ARG A 43 -8.46 18.00 2.96
N GLY A 44 -8.34 16.71 2.74
CA GLY A 44 -9.35 15.95 1.98
C GLY A 44 -10.63 15.76 2.79
N ILE A 45 -11.78 15.81 2.09
CA ILE A 45 -13.11 15.51 2.63
C ILE A 45 -13.42 14.06 2.26
N ALA A 46 -13.13 13.14 3.19
CA ALA A 46 -13.12 11.69 2.92
C ALA A 46 -14.47 11.16 2.41
N GLU A 47 -15.58 11.71 2.90
CA GLU A 47 -16.94 11.30 2.52
C GLU A 47 -17.27 11.61 1.07
N ALA A 48 -16.63 12.62 0.47
CA ALA A 48 -16.83 13.04 -0.91
C ALA A 48 -15.91 12.34 -1.90
N ILE A 49 -14.92 11.57 -1.42
CA ILE A 49 -13.95 10.86 -2.26
C ILE A 49 -14.36 9.38 -2.33
N THR A 50 -14.60 8.87 -3.53
CA THR A 50 -14.89 7.46 -3.76
C THR A 50 -13.68 6.60 -3.38
N PRO A 51 -13.84 5.51 -2.61
CA PRO A 51 -12.74 4.62 -2.29
C PRO A 51 -12.06 4.07 -3.55
N ASN A 52 -10.73 4.04 -3.56
CA ASN A 52 -9.89 3.55 -4.66
C ASN A 52 -9.98 4.35 -5.99
N GLU A 53 -10.65 5.50 -5.99
CA GLU A 53 -10.66 6.41 -7.13
C GLU A 53 -9.87 7.68 -6.78
N PRO A 54 -8.59 7.77 -7.16
CA PRO A 54 -7.77 8.94 -6.85
C PRO A 54 -8.25 10.16 -7.62
N MET A 55 -8.30 11.30 -6.95
CA MET A 55 -8.61 12.59 -7.52
C MET A 55 -7.38 13.49 -7.51
N ILE A 56 -7.23 14.32 -8.50
CA ILE A 56 -6.06 15.20 -8.66
C ILE A 56 -6.48 16.65 -8.45
N VAL A 57 -5.69 17.38 -7.69
CA VAL A 57 -5.71 18.84 -7.58
C VAL A 57 -4.44 19.39 -8.20
N LYS A 58 -4.56 20.20 -9.24
CA LYS A 58 -3.45 20.96 -9.79
C LYS A 58 -3.37 22.32 -9.10
N LEU A 59 -2.22 22.66 -8.58
CA LEU A 59 -1.94 23.91 -7.89
C LEU A 59 -0.86 24.70 -8.61
N ASN A 60 -1.10 25.97 -8.83
CA ASN A 60 -0.10 26.94 -9.28
C ASN A 60 0.36 27.82 -8.11
N LEU A 61 1.64 28.01 -7.98
CA LEU A 61 2.22 29.01 -7.12
C LEU A 61 2.39 30.31 -7.90
N ILE A 62 1.76 31.38 -7.43
CA ILE A 62 1.67 32.66 -8.12
C ILE A 62 2.52 33.71 -7.40
N MET A 63 3.40 34.38 -8.13
CA MET A 63 4.15 35.53 -7.63
C MET A 63 3.88 36.72 -8.54
N GLY A 64 3.20 37.74 -8.01
CA GLY A 64 2.63 38.81 -8.84
C GLY A 64 1.61 38.22 -9.82
N ASP A 65 1.78 38.47 -11.12
CA ASP A 65 0.88 38.00 -12.18
C ASP A 65 1.40 36.73 -12.89
N LYS A 66 2.42 36.04 -12.30
CA LYS A 66 3.07 34.90 -12.95
C LYS A 66 2.98 33.64 -12.11
N SER A 67 2.63 32.52 -12.74
CA SER A 67 2.84 31.21 -12.17
C SER A 67 4.34 30.92 -12.18
N VAL A 68 4.90 30.67 -10.99
CA VAL A 68 6.34 30.38 -10.79
C VAL A 68 6.59 28.90 -10.57
N ASN A 69 5.57 28.15 -10.16
CA ASN A 69 5.66 26.70 -10.01
C ASN A 69 4.29 26.06 -10.09
N THR A 70 4.26 24.80 -10.47
CA THR A 70 3.06 23.96 -10.52
C THR A 70 3.33 22.67 -9.79
N THR A 71 2.34 22.21 -9.01
CA THR A 71 2.39 20.90 -8.34
C THR A 71 1.04 20.20 -8.45
N TYR A 72 1.05 18.88 -8.27
CA TYR A 72 -0.14 18.06 -8.26
C TYR A 72 -0.26 17.39 -6.89
N VAL A 73 -1.46 17.43 -6.32
CA VAL A 73 -1.81 16.74 -5.09
C VAL A 73 -2.81 15.66 -5.44
N THR A 74 -2.52 14.42 -5.06
CA THR A 74 -3.46 13.31 -5.22
C THR A 74 -4.24 13.14 -3.92
N LEU A 75 -5.55 13.17 -4.02
CA LEU A 75 -6.47 12.85 -2.94
C LEU A 75 -6.98 11.43 -3.17
N GLN A 76 -6.80 10.57 -2.19
CA GLN A 76 -7.26 9.20 -2.24
C GLN A 76 -7.87 8.79 -0.91
N ARG A 77 -9.08 8.22 -0.97
CA ARG A 77 -9.68 7.57 0.18
C ARG A 77 -9.25 6.11 0.20
N CYS A 78 -8.54 5.73 1.25
CA CYS A 78 -8.23 4.33 1.52
C CYS A 78 -9.34 3.72 2.39
N CYS A 79 -9.71 2.47 2.12
CA CYS A 79 -10.57 1.71 3.02
C CYS A 79 -9.85 1.50 4.36
N GLU A 80 -10.60 1.42 5.44
CA GLU A 80 -10.03 1.00 6.72
C GLU A 80 -9.52 -0.42 6.60
N PHE A 81 -8.32 -0.65 7.11
CA PHE A 81 -7.77 -1.98 7.19
C PHE A 81 -8.51 -2.76 8.31
N ASP A 82 -9.08 -3.89 7.93
CA ASP A 82 -9.63 -4.87 8.85
C ASP A 82 -9.09 -6.24 8.46
N ILE A 83 -8.25 -6.80 9.31
CA ILE A 83 -7.64 -8.11 9.05
C ILE A 83 -8.67 -9.23 8.93
N ASN A 84 -9.83 -9.10 9.56
CA ASN A 84 -10.89 -10.10 9.48
C ASN A 84 -11.42 -10.30 8.05
N ASN A 85 -11.24 -9.32 7.17
CA ASN A 85 -11.58 -9.44 5.75
C ASN A 85 -10.72 -10.49 5.01
N PHE A 86 -9.64 -10.95 5.63
CA PHE A 86 -8.74 -11.96 5.07
C PHE A 86 -9.01 -13.37 5.62
N ALA A 87 -10.02 -13.53 6.50
CA ALA A 87 -10.44 -14.83 6.99
C ALA A 87 -11.50 -15.46 6.06
N GLY A 88 -11.43 -16.77 5.87
CA GLY A 88 -12.39 -17.54 5.08
C GLY A 88 -11.73 -18.26 3.92
N TYR A 89 -12.39 -18.24 2.76
CA TYR A 89 -11.87 -18.92 1.57
C TYR A 89 -11.19 -17.95 0.63
N ALA A 90 -10.00 -18.33 0.17
CA ALA A 90 -9.21 -17.57 -0.80
C ALA A 90 -8.74 -18.47 -1.95
N VAL A 91 -8.39 -17.85 -3.07
CA VAL A 91 -7.79 -18.54 -4.22
C VAL A 91 -6.32 -18.20 -4.26
N VAL A 92 -5.47 -19.20 -4.20
CA VAL A 92 -4.03 -19.08 -4.42
C VAL A 92 -3.74 -19.31 -5.89
N THR A 93 -3.05 -18.36 -6.51
CA THR A 93 -2.51 -18.47 -7.87
C THR A 93 -1.00 -18.35 -7.81
N SER A 94 -0.28 -19.33 -8.32
CA SER A 94 1.17 -19.39 -8.23
C SER A 94 1.76 -20.12 -9.44
N THR A 95 2.81 -19.55 -10.01
CA THR A 95 3.60 -20.23 -11.06
C THR A 95 4.24 -21.52 -10.55
N TRP A 96 4.54 -21.58 -9.27
CA TRP A 96 5.05 -22.79 -8.62
C TRP A 96 3.98 -23.90 -8.60
N SER A 97 2.73 -23.58 -8.23
CA SER A 97 1.60 -24.52 -8.26
C SER A 97 1.38 -25.06 -9.67
N MET A 98 1.47 -24.21 -10.69
CA MET A 98 1.37 -24.63 -12.08
C MET A 98 2.48 -25.61 -12.47
N GLN A 99 3.71 -25.30 -12.09
CA GLN A 99 4.88 -26.07 -12.49
C GLN A 99 4.98 -27.43 -11.78
N TYR A 100 4.65 -27.51 -10.50
CA TYR A 100 4.88 -28.68 -9.66
C TYR A 100 3.61 -29.45 -9.29
N MET A 101 2.45 -28.81 -9.31
CA MET A 101 1.17 -29.40 -8.97
C MET A 101 0.23 -29.50 -10.16
N ASN A 102 0.61 -28.94 -11.31
CA ASN A 102 -0.22 -28.84 -12.54
C ASN A 102 -1.59 -28.20 -12.28
N GLN A 103 -1.58 -27.16 -11.41
CA GLN A 103 -2.77 -26.38 -11.05
C GLN A 103 -2.45 -24.90 -11.16
N ASP A 104 -3.21 -24.16 -11.97
CA ASP A 104 -3.07 -22.70 -12.10
C ASP A 104 -3.45 -22.00 -10.81
N SER A 105 -4.49 -22.50 -10.16
CA SER A 105 -5.03 -21.95 -8.92
C SER A 105 -5.75 -23.03 -8.12
N HIS A 106 -5.83 -22.83 -6.82
CA HIS A 106 -6.59 -23.70 -5.93
C HIS A 106 -7.22 -22.90 -4.78
N LEU A 107 -8.30 -23.46 -4.23
CA LEU A 107 -8.99 -22.88 -3.09
C LEU A 107 -8.28 -23.27 -1.80
N VAL A 108 -8.06 -22.30 -0.93
CA VAL A 108 -7.51 -22.49 0.41
C VAL A 108 -8.44 -21.89 1.45
N HIS A 109 -8.35 -22.37 2.68
CA HIS A 109 -8.96 -21.72 3.82
C HIS A 109 -7.92 -20.83 4.52
N THR A 110 -8.38 -19.68 5.03
CA THR A 110 -7.52 -18.75 5.77
C THR A 110 -8.17 -18.41 7.10
N HIS A 111 -7.36 -18.27 8.13
CA HIS A 111 -7.77 -17.64 9.38
C HIS A 111 -6.76 -16.56 9.79
N VAL A 112 -7.16 -15.71 10.73
CA VAL A 112 -6.37 -14.54 11.09
C VAL A 112 -6.00 -14.55 12.57
N ASP A 113 -4.77 -14.11 12.85
CA ASP A 113 -4.29 -13.76 14.15
C ASP A 113 -4.33 -12.23 14.27
N THR A 114 -5.37 -11.73 14.96
CA THR A 114 -5.65 -10.29 15.04
C THR A 114 -4.62 -9.52 15.86
N ASP A 115 -3.99 -10.18 16.83
CA ASP A 115 -3.02 -9.54 17.72
C ASP A 115 -1.69 -9.26 17.00
N GLU A 116 -1.36 -10.09 16.03
CA GLU A 116 -0.11 -9.99 15.25
C GLU A 116 -0.30 -9.42 13.84
N ASN A 117 -1.53 -9.18 13.38
CA ASN A 117 -1.86 -8.87 11.99
C ASN A 117 -1.36 -9.94 11.01
N VAL A 118 -1.52 -11.20 11.37
CA VAL A 118 -1.07 -12.34 10.58
C VAL A 118 -2.25 -13.08 9.95
N VAL A 119 -2.15 -13.35 8.67
CA VAL A 119 -3.02 -14.27 7.94
C VAL A 119 -2.34 -15.62 7.88
N VAL A 120 -3.03 -16.66 8.30
CA VAL A 120 -2.59 -18.05 8.18
C VAL A 120 -3.33 -18.67 7.00
N ILE A 121 -2.59 -19.14 6.01
CA ILE A 121 -3.11 -19.83 4.82
C ILE A 121 -2.93 -21.32 5.08
N GLU A 122 -4.06 -21.99 5.35
CA GLU A 122 -4.05 -23.40 5.71
C GLU A 122 -3.75 -24.27 4.50
N ASN A 123 -2.84 -25.22 4.67
CA ASN A 123 -2.51 -26.21 3.64
C ASN A 123 -2.23 -25.59 2.27
N MET A 124 -1.47 -24.48 2.23
CA MET A 124 -1.31 -23.65 1.04
C MET A 124 -0.91 -24.45 -0.21
N PHE A 125 -0.03 -25.43 -0.05
CA PHE A 125 0.43 -26.31 -1.14
C PHE A 125 0.29 -27.79 -0.81
N TYR A 126 0.50 -28.17 0.45
CA TYR A 126 0.41 -29.55 0.93
C TYR A 126 -0.30 -29.59 2.28
N GLU A 127 -0.97 -30.70 2.55
CA GLU A 127 -1.64 -30.98 3.81
C GLU A 127 -0.65 -30.89 4.99
N ASP A 128 -1.10 -30.31 6.09
CA ASP A 128 -0.31 -30.05 7.32
C ASP A 128 0.80 -28.98 7.21
N TYR A 129 0.80 -28.18 6.14
CA TYR A 129 1.76 -27.11 5.96
C TYR A 129 1.06 -25.76 5.72
N ASP A 130 0.90 -25.02 6.82
CA ASP A 130 0.31 -23.68 6.79
C ASP A 130 1.39 -22.63 6.54
N ILE A 131 0.98 -21.54 5.88
CA ILE A 131 1.85 -20.40 5.63
C ILE A 131 1.30 -19.17 6.35
N ARG A 132 2.17 -18.50 7.08
CA ARG A 132 1.87 -17.30 7.86
C ARG A 132 2.42 -16.07 7.15
N VAL A 133 1.54 -15.11 6.89
CA VAL A 133 1.85 -13.85 6.21
C VAL A 133 1.45 -12.70 7.11
N LYS A 134 2.40 -11.84 7.45
CA LYS A 134 2.15 -10.63 8.22
C LYS A 134 1.74 -9.50 7.29
N LEU A 135 0.64 -8.83 7.62
CA LEU A 135 0.15 -7.67 6.89
C LEU A 135 0.57 -6.38 7.61
N HIS A 136 1.19 -5.49 6.85
CA HIS A 136 1.65 -4.18 7.32
C HIS A 136 0.75 -3.11 6.72
N SER A 137 -0.04 -2.47 7.56
CA SER A 137 -1.04 -1.46 7.19
C SER A 137 -0.81 -0.11 7.86
N GLU A 138 0.36 0.09 8.47
CA GLU A 138 0.72 1.32 9.17
C GLU A 138 0.77 2.51 8.21
N ASP A 139 1.33 2.29 7.01
CA ASP A 139 1.18 3.22 5.89
C ASP A 139 0.01 2.79 5.02
N ARG A 140 -1.12 3.47 5.17
CA ARG A 140 -2.35 3.16 4.42
C ARG A 140 -2.23 3.34 2.92
N LEU A 141 -1.27 4.14 2.46
CA LEU A 141 -1.04 4.38 1.04
C LEU A 141 -0.13 3.33 0.40
N ASN A 142 0.71 2.68 1.21
CA ASN A 142 1.67 1.68 0.76
C ASN A 142 1.63 0.44 1.66
N PRO A 143 0.47 -0.25 1.77
CA PRO A 143 0.40 -1.48 2.54
C PRO A 143 1.25 -2.57 1.85
N TYR A 144 1.88 -3.41 2.66
CA TYR A 144 2.67 -4.53 2.14
C TYR A 144 2.51 -5.77 3.03
N ALA A 145 2.96 -6.91 2.53
CA ALA A 145 2.92 -8.17 3.25
C ALA A 145 4.31 -8.79 3.31
N THR A 146 4.61 -9.46 4.41
CA THR A 146 5.85 -10.21 4.60
C THR A 146 5.58 -11.62 5.10
N LEU A 147 6.46 -12.55 4.76
CA LEU A 147 6.42 -13.88 5.36
C LEU A 147 6.91 -13.82 6.82
N CYS A 148 6.28 -14.61 7.69
CA CYS A 148 6.70 -14.74 9.08
C CYS A 148 7.93 -15.68 9.18
N GLY A 149 9.08 -15.23 8.66
CA GLY A 149 10.30 -16.00 8.60
C GLY A 149 10.30 -17.09 7.53
N ALA A 150 11.29 -17.97 7.58
CA ALA A 150 11.36 -19.13 6.69
C ALA A 150 10.36 -20.20 7.14
N GLN A 151 9.53 -20.68 6.23
CA GLN A 151 8.44 -21.61 6.51
C GLN A 151 8.52 -22.84 5.62
N VAL A 152 8.13 -23.98 6.16
CA VAL A 152 8.10 -25.24 5.41
C VAL A 152 6.80 -25.30 4.61
N LEU A 153 6.91 -25.49 3.29
CA LEU A 153 5.77 -25.66 2.39
C LEU A 153 5.31 -27.11 2.28
N GLY A 154 6.22 -28.05 2.50
CA GLY A 154 5.97 -29.46 2.34
C GLY A 154 7.25 -30.28 2.52
N THR A 155 7.11 -31.60 2.39
CA THR A 155 8.26 -32.52 2.37
C THR A 155 8.20 -33.36 1.11
N THR A 156 9.37 -33.62 0.54
CA THR A 156 9.51 -34.50 -0.63
C THR A 156 9.65 -35.97 -0.20
N GLY A 157 9.84 -36.24 1.10
CA GLY A 157 10.16 -37.56 1.62
C GLY A 157 11.57 -38.03 1.32
N GLU A 158 12.32 -37.30 0.50
CA GLU A 158 13.69 -37.61 0.11
C GLU A 158 14.60 -36.42 0.37
N ALA A 159 15.79 -36.67 0.90
CA ALA A 159 16.81 -35.64 1.02
C ALA A 159 17.45 -35.39 -0.34
N PHE A 160 17.51 -34.11 -0.77
CA PHE A 160 18.16 -33.70 -2.03
C PHE A 160 19.70 -33.73 -1.94
N GLY A 161 20.26 -34.57 -1.08
CA GLY A 161 21.68 -34.64 -0.81
C GLY A 161 22.14 -33.61 0.21
N THR A 162 23.42 -33.66 0.52
CA THR A 162 24.05 -32.84 1.57
C THR A 162 24.15 -31.36 1.27
N ILE A 163 23.94 -30.96 0.03
CA ILE A 163 24.10 -29.58 -0.42
C ILE A 163 22.76 -28.84 -0.49
N TYR A 164 21.64 -29.53 -0.79
CA TYR A 164 20.36 -28.87 -1.13
C TYR A 164 19.23 -29.14 -0.15
N GLY A 165 19.47 -29.74 0.98
CA GLY A 165 18.47 -29.77 2.01
C GLY A 165 18.19 -31.13 2.64
N ASN A 166 17.19 -31.11 3.47
CA ASN A 166 16.76 -32.14 4.39
C ASN A 166 15.44 -32.79 3.97
N GLY A 167 15.09 -32.74 2.70
CA GLY A 167 13.82 -33.21 2.16
C GLY A 167 12.63 -32.26 2.40
N LYS A 168 12.89 -31.05 2.83
CA LYS A 168 11.86 -30.03 3.05
C LYS A 168 11.89 -28.99 1.94
N LEU A 169 10.69 -28.64 1.45
CA LEU A 169 10.49 -27.46 0.63
C LEU A 169 10.29 -26.27 1.55
N MET A 170 11.04 -25.20 1.32
CA MET A 170 11.01 -24.00 2.16
C MET A 170 10.58 -22.80 1.36
N MET A 171 9.70 -21.98 1.96
CA MET A 171 9.47 -20.61 1.54
C MET A 171 10.22 -19.69 2.50
N GLY A 172 11.07 -18.85 1.96
CA GLY A 172 11.81 -17.85 2.72
C GLY A 172 11.49 -16.45 2.21
N ALA A 173 11.55 -15.47 3.08
CA ALA A 173 11.67 -14.09 2.65
C ALA A 173 13.02 -13.91 1.96
N ALA A 174 13.07 -13.19 0.83
CA ALA A 174 14.34 -12.75 0.28
C ALA A 174 15.06 -11.90 1.35
N PRO A 175 16.37 -12.08 1.55
CA PRO A 175 17.09 -11.18 2.43
C PRO A 175 16.94 -9.74 1.92
N GLU A 176 16.74 -8.80 2.84
CA GLU A 176 16.54 -7.36 2.53
C GLU A 176 17.77 -6.67 1.92
N GLU A 177 18.75 -7.42 1.48
CA GLU A 177 19.97 -6.91 0.85
C GLU A 177 20.06 -7.36 -0.61
N TYR A 178 19.56 -6.48 -1.48
CA TYR A 178 20.07 -6.31 -2.83
C TYR A 178 19.98 -4.82 -3.21
#